data_17caf27d6246fa8c76a28d882389d4e2
#
_entry.id   17caf27d6246fa8c76a28d882389d4e2
#
_cell.length_a   1.000
_cell.length_b   1.000
_cell.length_c   1.000
_cell.angle_alpha   90.00
_cell.angle_beta   90.00
_cell.angle_gamma   90.00
#
_symmetry.space_group_name_H-M   'P 1'
#
loop_
_entity.id
_entity.type
_entity.pdbx_description
1 polymer ?
#
loop_
_entity_poly.entity_id
_entity_poly.type
_entity_poly.pdbx_seq_one_letter_code
_entity_poly.pdbx_strand_id
1 'polypeptide(L)'
;MKSSSRLVQAIIALLSGLFAIFINPGLVDKTVNMFLMGMTKKGTAPMGAVPAVRLFVSFTWRGVEVFAGIALLLAAYGFIKSKKWAFPLALVSLATMPIGSFYTSSFAGYMVRKHAYAPSFTAFIVGLVAFWLLIILEKRGKEMWAMMVPLTLLGMIGTQAFAFSEHGLRGIFQNGGFQAGLTASIKDPSVGVLRYSGPLMAMVLVTLFVAIYHIAAKKESGWWLGMLAGLGMAIAAIPVHFARPKASFSLAGSNAFAAGQAVKGAGTPSIFTSVYFLAGALGILLVIVLLIPFFKNQLTTEE
;
A
#
# COMPACT_ATOMS: atom_id res chain seq x y z
N MET A 1 -5.16 -20.59 24.19
CA MET A 1 -5.96 -20.71 22.95
C MET A 1 -6.32 -22.18 22.71
N LYS A 2 -7.56 -22.45 22.26
CA LYS A 2 -7.99 -23.82 21.92
C LYS A 2 -7.22 -24.29 20.67
N SER A 3 -6.80 -25.55 20.64
CA SER A 3 -6.11 -26.21 19.52
C SER A 3 -6.81 -25.98 18.17
N SER A 4 -8.13 -25.94 18.14
CA SER A 4 -8.95 -25.67 16.95
C SER A 4 -8.68 -24.29 16.31
N SER A 5 -8.43 -23.23 17.11
CA SER A 5 -8.14 -21.90 16.57
C SER A 5 -6.80 -21.85 15.83
N ARG A 6 -5.77 -22.54 16.34
CA ARG A 6 -4.45 -22.63 15.69
C ARG A 6 -4.51 -23.38 14.36
N LEU A 7 -5.33 -24.43 14.31
CA LEU A 7 -5.53 -25.14 13.03
C LEU A 7 -6.20 -24.27 11.98
N VAL A 8 -7.22 -23.50 12.35
CA VAL A 8 -7.90 -22.59 11.42
C VAL A 8 -6.94 -21.50 10.93
N GLN A 9 -6.12 -20.91 11.82
CA GLN A 9 -5.10 -19.95 11.45
C GLN A 9 -4.07 -20.55 10.48
N ALA A 10 -3.63 -21.78 10.72
CA ALA A 10 -2.72 -22.50 9.83
C ALA A 10 -3.34 -22.71 8.44
N ILE A 11 -4.62 -23.09 8.35
CA ILE A 11 -5.34 -23.27 7.10
C ILE A 11 -5.44 -21.93 6.35
N ILE A 12 -5.81 -20.84 7.01
CA ILE A 12 -5.87 -19.50 6.39
C ILE A 12 -4.50 -19.12 5.82
N ALA A 13 -3.43 -19.26 6.60
CA ALA A 13 -2.08 -18.94 6.15
C ALA A 13 -1.64 -19.83 4.98
N LEU A 14 -1.92 -21.14 5.03
CA LEU A 14 -1.62 -22.08 3.96
C LEU A 14 -2.33 -21.71 2.66
N LEU A 15 -3.65 -21.53 2.71
CA LEU A 15 -4.45 -21.22 1.51
C LEU A 15 -4.06 -19.86 0.92
N SER A 16 -3.85 -18.84 1.74
CA SER A 16 -3.39 -17.53 1.30
C SER A 16 -1.98 -17.59 0.70
N GLY A 17 -1.09 -18.41 1.28
CA GLY A 17 0.25 -18.63 0.76
C GLY A 17 0.23 -19.30 -0.62
N LEU A 18 -0.55 -20.36 -0.78
CA LEU A 18 -0.73 -21.04 -2.07
C LEU A 18 -1.37 -20.11 -3.11
N PHE A 19 -2.36 -19.30 -2.71
CA PHE A 19 -2.95 -18.29 -3.58
C PHE A 19 -1.90 -17.27 -4.06
N ALA A 20 -1.09 -16.73 -3.15
CA ALA A 20 -0.06 -15.74 -3.47
C ALA A 20 1.03 -16.29 -4.43
N ILE A 21 1.37 -17.57 -4.29
CA ILE A 21 2.42 -18.21 -5.11
C ILE A 21 1.89 -18.64 -6.49
N PHE A 22 0.72 -19.26 -6.55
CA PHE A 22 0.28 -19.96 -7.77
C PHE A 22 -0.82 -19.24 -8.55
N ILE A 23 -1.69 -18.48 -7.86
CA ILE A 23 -2.85 -17.83 -8.50
C ILE A 23 -2.59 -16.37 -8.77
N ASN A 24 -2.07 -15.64 -7.78
CA ASN A 24 -1.89 -14.20 -7.87
C ASN A 24 -0.96 -13.76 -9.01
N PRO A 25 0.17 -14.45 -9.33
CA PRO A 25 0.99 -14.08 -10.48
C PRO A 25 0.21 -14.00 -11.80
N GLY A 26 -0.70 -14.94 -12.05
CA GLY A 26 -1.56 -14.93 -13.24
C GLY A 26 -2.59 -13.79 -13.23
N LEU A 27 -3.07 -13.37 -12.05
CA LEU A 27 -3.95 -12.21 -11.91
C LEU A 27 -3.20 -10.91 -12.19
N VAL A 28 -1.95 -10.79 -11.73
CA VAL A 28 -1.08 -9.64 -12.02
C VAL A 28 -0.79 -9.57 -13.52
N ASP A 29 -0.44 -10.67 -14.17
CA ASP A 29 -0.19 -10.70 -15.63
C ASP A 29 -1.42 -10.25 -16.42
N LYS A 30 -2.61 -10.72 -16.07
CA LYS A 30 -3.87 -10.27 -16.69
C LYS A 30 -4.11 -8.79 -16.46
N THR A 31 -3.79 -8.28 -15.27
CA THR A 31 -3.92 -6.85 -14.91
C THR A 31 -2.95 -5.99 -15.71
N VAL A 32 -1.71 -6.41 -15.85
CA VAL A 32 -0.68 -5.74 -16.66
C VAL A 32 -1.09 -5.70 -18.13
N ASN A 33 -1.55 -6.81 -18.67
CA ASN A 33 -2.05 -6.87 -20.06
C ASN A 33 -3.23 -5.92 -20.28
N MET A 34 -4.16 -5.86 -19.32
CA MET A 34 -5.28 -4.94 -19.35
C MET A 34 -4.82 -3.46 -19.33
N PHE A 35 -3.81 -3.14 -18.54
CA PHE A 35 -3.17 -1.82 -18.51
C PHE A 35 -2.53 -1.48 -19.86
N LEU A 36 -1.73 -2.36 -20.44
CA LEU A 36 -1.07 -2.17 -21.72
C LEU A 36 -2.06 -1.97 -22.87
N MET A 37 -3.11 -2.78 -22.93
CA MET A 37 -4.20 -2.61 -23.91
C MET A 37 -4.92 -1.27 -23.75
N GLY A 38 -5.12 -0.80 -22.53
CA GLY A 38 -5.70 0.50 -22.26
C GLY A 38 -4.83 1.65 -22.74
N MET A 39 -3.51 1.54 -22.58
CA MET A 39 -2.53 2.51 -23.08
C MET A 39 -2.55 2.58 -24.62
N THR A 40 -2.49 1.45 -25.29
CA THR A 40 -2.53 1.38 -26.77
C THR A 40 -3.80 2.00 -27.34
N LYS A 41 -4.96 1.70 -26.76
CA LYS A 41 -6.24 2.29 -27.19
C LYS A 41 -6.31 3.81 -27.02
N LYS A 42 -5.54 4.38 -26.12
CA LYS A 42 -5.45 5.83 -25.91
C LYS A 42 -4.38 6.52 -26.77
N GLY A 43 -3.73 5.78 -27.68
CA GLY A 43 -2.65 6.31 -28.52
C GLY A 43 -1.36 6.63 -27.75
N THR A 44 -1.25 6.15 -26.53
CA THR A 44 -0.03 6.31 -25.71
C THR A 44 0.94 5.20 -26.06
N ALA A 45 2.18 5.58 -26.43
CA ALA A 45 3.20 4.58 -26.75
C ALA A 45 3.45 3.64 -25.56
N PRO A 46 3.32 2.31 -25.72
CA PRO A 46 3.50 1.35 -24.62
C PRO A 46 4.95 1.28 -24.09
N MET A 47 5.90 1.88 -24.81
CA MET A 47 7.33 1.88 -24.50
C MET A 47 7.84 3.18 -23.85
N GLY A 48 6.97 4.09 -23.44
CA GLY A 48 7.37 5.31 -22.75
C GLY A 48 7.83 5.06 -21.30
N ALA A 49 8.50 6.05 -20.69
CA ALA A 49 9.00 5.97 -19.32
C ALA A 49 7.91 5.64 -18.27
N VAL A 50 6.68 6.12 -18.48
CA VAL A 50 5.56 5.87 -17.56
C VAL A 50 5.13 4.40 -17.55
N PRO A 51 4.87 3.74 -18.69
CA PRO A 51 4.61 2.30 -18.71
C PRO A 51 5.78 1.48 -18.19
N ALA A 52 7.03 1.83 -18.53
CA ALA A 52 8.21 1.09 -18.07
C ALA A 52 8.34 1.07 -16.54
N VAL A 53 8.24 2.23 -15.88
CA VAL A 53 8.28 2.31 -14.41
C VAL A 53 7.13 1.52 -13.80
N ARG A 54 5.94 1.62 -14.37
CA ARG A 54 4.77 0.89 -13.89
C ARG A 54 4.94 -0.63 -13.98
N LEU A 55 5.44 -1.11 -15.11
CA LEU A 55 5.74 -2.53 -15.31
C LEU A 55 6.79 -3.01 -14.32
N PHE A 56 7.87 -2.27 -14.17
CA PHE A 56 8.93 -2.57 -13.21
C PHE A 56 8.37 -2.70 -11.79
N VAL A 57 7.61 -1.71 -11.33
CA VAL A 57 7.00 -1.71 -9.99
C VAL A 57 6.01 -2.86 -9.83
N SER A 58 5.17 -3.14 -10.84
CA SER A 58 4.20 -4.24 -10.79
C SER A 58 4.87 -5.61 -10.69
N PHE A 59 5.93 -5.85 -11.48
CA PHE A 59 6.66 -7.12 -11.43
C PHE A 59 7.50 -7.27 -10.16
N THR A 60 8.12 -6.18 -9.68
CA THR A 60 8.83 -6.20 -8.40
C THR A 60 7.88 -6.53 -7.26
N TRP A 61 6.71 -5.89 -7.24
CA TRP A 61 5.72 -6.14 -6.20
C TRP A 61 5.15 -7.57 -6.25
N ARG A 62 4.92 -8.10 -7.45
CA ARG A 62 4.59 -9.52 -7.63
C ARG A 62 5.63 -10.44 -6.98
N GLY A 63 6.93 -10.14 -7.13
CA GLY A 63 8.00 -10.86 -6.45
C GLY A 63 7.87 -10.79 -4.92
N VAL A 64 7.54 -9.59 -4.38
CA VAL A 64 7.28 -9.40 -2.95
C VAL A 64 6.08 -10.24 -2.48
N GLU A 65 5.00 -10.29 -3.24
CA GLU A 65 3.80 -11.08 -2.91
C GLU A 65 4.07 -12.59 -2.95
N VAL A 66 4.85 -13.08 -3.91
CA VAL A 66 5.29 -14.49 -3.96
C VAL A 66 6.17 -14.82 -2.75
N PHE A 67 7.12 -13.96 -2.40
CA PHE A 67 7.96 -14.13 -1.22
C PHE A 67 7.13 -14.15 0.07
N ALA A 68 6.15 -13.24 0.18
CA ALA A 68 5.19 -13.23 1.28
C ALA A 68 4.35 -14.52 1.32
N GLY A 69 4.02 -15.09 0.17
CA GLY A 69 3.37 -16.40 0.07
C GLY A 69 4.21 -17.53 0.69
N ILE A 70 5.53 -17.54 0.43
CA ILE A 70 6.44 -18.48 1.09
C ILE A 70 6.47 -18.26 2.61
N ALA A 71 6.51 -17.01 3.05
CA ALA A 71 6.46 -16.68 4.47
C ALA A 71 5.14 -17.12 5.13
N LEU A 72 4.01 -17.07 4.39
CA LEU A 72 2.72 -17.60 4.86
C LEU A 72 2.73 -19.13 5.02
N LEU A 73 3.39 -19.87 4.14
CA LEU A 73 3.57 -21.32 4.31
C LEU A 73 4.40 -21.64 5.56
N LEU A 74 5.46 -20.87 5.82
CA LEU A 74 6.23 -20.97 7.06
C LEU A 74 5.38 -20.63 8.29
N ALA A 75 4.56 -19.58 8.20
CA ALA A 75 3.65 -19.19 9.28
C ALA A 75 2.60 -20.28 9.55
N ALA A 76 2.08 -20.95 8.52
CA ALA A 76 1.17 -22.08 8.68
C ALA A 76 1.81 -23.22 9.51
N TYR A 77 3.06 -23.57 9.19
CA TYR A 77 3.84 -24.51 10.00
C TYR A 77 4.00 -23.98 11.45
N GLY A 78 4.34 -22.71 11.60
CA GLY A 78 4.48 -22.07 12.91
C GLY A 78 3.20 -22.11 13.75
N PHE A 79 2.02 -21.94 13.15
CA PHE A 79 0.72 -22.07 13.84
C PHE A 79 0.48 -23.50 14.33
N ILE A 80 0.75 -24.50 13.48
CA ILE A 80 0.64 -25.93 13.87
C ILE A 80 1.56 -26.22 15.06
N LYS A 81 2.78 -25.68 15.06
CA LYS A 81 3.76 -25.84 16.15
C LYS A 81 3.60 -24.83 17.29
N SER A 82 2.52 -24.05 17.30
CA SER A 82 2.21 -23.04 18.33
C SER A 82 3.35 -22.03 18.57
N LYS A 83 4.10 -21.67 17.52
CA LYS A 83 5.20 -20.71 17.61
C LYS A 83 4.69 -19.27 17.70
N LYS A 84 5.25 -18.46 18.60
CA LYS A 84 4.83 -17.06 18.82
C LYS A 84 5.05 -16.16 17.61
N TRP A 85 6.08 -16.42 16.80
CA TRP A 85 6.40 -15.65 15.61
C TRP A 85 5.43 -15.86 14.43
N ALA A 86 4.61 -16.93 14.46
CA ALA A 86 3.74 -17.28 13.35
C ALA A 86 2.70 -16.20 13.04
N PHE A 87 2.06 -15.65 14.06
CA PHE A 87 1.02 -14.64 13.91
C PHE A 87 1.57 -13.30 13.35
N PRO A 88 2.64 -12.69 13.91
CA PRO A 88 3.22 -11.49 13.32
C PRO A 88 3.72 -11.69 11.89
N LEU A 89 4.37 -12.82 11.59
CA LEU A 89 4.82 -13.14 10.25
C LEU A 89 3.66 -13.27 9.26
N ALA A 90 2.58 -13.94 9.65
CA ALA A 90 1.41 -14.09 8.81
C ALA A 90 0.74 -12.73 8.52
N LEU A 91 0.60 -11.86 9.51
CA LEU A 91 -0.03 -10.55 9.32
C LEU A 91 0.77 -9.65 8.40
N VAL A 92 2.09 -9.54 8.58
CA VAL A 92 2.92 -8.72 7.70
C VAL A 92 2.92 -9.26 6.27
N SER A 93 2.93 -10.57 6.11
CA SER A 93 2.88 -11.21 4.79
C SER A 93 1.53 -11.01 4.10
N LEU A 94 0.41 -11.12 4.83
CA LEU A 94 -0.92 -10.86 4.28
C LEU A 94 -1.11 -9.39 3.89
N ALA A 95 -0.48 -8.44 4.59
CA ALA A 95 -0.59 -7.02 4.27
C ALA A 95 -0.01 -6.66 2.89
N THR A 96 0.91 -7.46 2.34
CA THR A 96 1.51 -7.19 1.02
C THR A 96 0.48 -7.23 -0.10
N MET A 97 -0.46 -8.18 -0.07
CA MET A 97 -1.48 -8.33 -1.10
C MET A 97 -2.41 -7.11 -1.20
N PRO A 98 -3.12 -6.67 -0.14
CA PRO A 98 -4.02 -5.52 -0.26
C PRO A 98 -3.26 -4.22 -0.55
N ILE A 99 -2.05 -4.03 -0.04
CA ILE A 99 -1.28 -2.80 -0.24
C ILE A 99 -0.95 -2.59 -1.72
N GLY A 100 -0.42 -3.57 -2.41
CA GLY A 100 -0.03 -3.43 -3.81
C GLY A 100 -1.18 -3.65 -4.79
N SER A 101 -2.01 -4.68 -4.54
CA SER A 101 -3.04 -5.09 -5.49
C SER A 101 -4.20 -4.12 -5.62
N PHE A 102 -4.56 -3.37 -4.58
CA PHE A 102 -5.59 -2.33 -4.68
C PHE A 102 -5.23 -1.26 -5.70
N TYR A 103 -4.02 -0.71 -5.57
CA TYR A 103 -3.57 0.36 -6.47
C TYR A 103 -3.37 -0.15 -7.91
N THR A 104 -2.69 -1.29 -8.09
CA THR A 104 -2.45 -1.85 -9.42
C THR A 104 -3.77 -2.17 -10.14
N SER A 105 -4.73 -2.73 -9.42
CA SER A 105 -6.06 -3.05 -9.96
C SER A 105 -6.88 -1.82 -10.35
N SER A 106 -6.99 -0.84 -9.45
CA SER A 106 -7.75 0.38 -9.67
C SER A 106 -7.25 1.13 -10.89
N PHE A 107 -5.94 1.24 -11.03
CA PHE A 107 -5.32 1.95 -12.13
C PHE A 107 -5.52 1.23 -13.47
N ALA A 108 -5.36 -0.08 -13.53
CA ALA A 108 -5.56 -0.85 -14.75
C ALA A 108 -7.04 -0.85 -15.19
N GLY A 109 -7.96 -1.03 -14.25
CA GLY A 109 -9.41 -0.94 -14.50
C GLY A 109 -9.81 0.41 -15.08
N TYR A 110 -9.23 1.48 -14.52
CA TYR A 110 -9.41 2.83 -15.01
C TYR A 110 -8.90 3.05 -16.45
N MET A 111 -7.73 2.51 -16.81
CA MET A 111 -7.17 2.68 -18.15
C MET A 111 -8.06 2.09 -19.24
N VAL A 112 -8.81 1.04 -18.95
CA VAL A 112 -9.74 0.41 -19.92
C VAL A 112 -11.11 1.10 -19.96
N ARG A 113 -11.35 2.13 -19.13
CA ARG A 113 -12.64 2.85 -18.99
C ARG A 113 -13.84 1.94 -18.66
N LYS A 114 -13.59 0.80 -18.06
CA LYS A 114 -14.61 -0.04 -17.45
C LYS A 114 -14.55 0.25 -15.95
N HIS A 115 -15.67 0.57 -15.35
CA HIS A 115 -15.77 0.76 -13.88
C HIS A 115 -15.50 -0.52 -13.09
N ALA A 116 -15.01 -1.57 -13.74
CA ALA A 116 -14.64 -2.84 -13.13
C ALA A 116 -13.16 -2.80 -12.72
N TYR A 117 -12.91 -3.28 -11.52
CA TYR A 117 -11.55 -3.50 -11.04
C TYR A 117 -10.85 -4.58 -11.87
N ALA A 118 -9.55 -4.43 -12.04
CA ALA A 118 -8.74 -5.43 -12.74
C ALA A 118 -8.60 -6.72 -11.93
N PRO A 119 -8.18 -7.84 -12.56
CA PRO A 119 -8.12 -9.16 -11.91
C PRO A 119 -7.35 -9.21 -10.60
N SER A 120 -6.27 -8.42 -10.44
CA SER A 120 -5.51 -8.34 -9.18
C SER A 120 -6.31 -7.81 -7.98
N PHE A 121 -7.51 -7.22 -8.19
CA PHE A 121 -8.41 -6.86 -7.10
C PHE A 121 -8.84 -8.07 -6.24
N THR A 122 -8.83 -9.26 -6.82
CA THR A 122 -9.06 -10.50 -6.09
C THR A 122 -8.02 -10.69 -4.98
N ALA A 123 -6.75 -10.37 -5.24
CA ALA A 123 -5.68 -10.46 -4.24
C ALA A 123 -5.87 -9.43 -3.12
N PHE A 124 -6.38 -8.22 -3.42
CA PHE A 124 -6.77 -7.26 -2.40
C PHE A 124 -7.81 -7.85 -1.43
N ILE A 125 -8.89 -8.43 -1.97
CA ILE A 125 -9.97 -9.01 -1.15
C ILE A 125 -9.45 -10.20 -0.33
N VAL A 126 -8.76 -11.15 -0.97
CA VAL A 126 -8.22 -12.33 -0.28
C VAL A 126 -7.29 -11.94 0.85
N GLY A 127 -6.33 -11.03 0.57
CA GLY A 127 -5.37 -10.55 1.56
C GLY A 127 -6.05 -9.83 2.73
N LEU A 128 -6.99 -8.92 2.44
CA LEU A 128 -7.69 -8.14 3.46
C LEU A 128 -8.57 -9.01 4.36
N VAL A 129 -9.34 -9.91 3.77
CA VAL A 129 -10.21 -10.83 4.52
C VAL A 129 -9.37 -11.76 5.40
N ALA A 130 -8.33 -12.38 4.83
CA ALA A 130 -7.46 -13.26 5.59
C ALA A 130 -6.74 -12.52 6.74
N PHE A 131 -6.29 -11.28 6.49
CA PHE A 131 -5.66 -10.42 7.50
C PHE A 131 -6.59 -10.16 8.69
N TRP A 132 -7.83 -9.76 8.45
CA TRP A 132 -8.79 -9.52 9.52
C TRP A 132 -9.21 -10.80 10.23
N LEU A 133 -9.42 -11.90 9.51
CA LEU A 133 -9.75 -13.18 10.10
C LEU A 133 -8.67 -13.66 11.06
N LEU A 134 -7.38 -13.51 10.73
CA LEU A 134 -6.30 -13.87 11.64
C LEU A 134 -6.33 -13.03 12.93
N ILE A 135 -6.61 -11.73 12.85
CA ILE A 135 -6.73 -10.87 14.04
C ILE A 135 -7.90 -11.34 14.91
N ILE A 136 -9.07 -11.58 14.33
CA ILE A 136 -10.28 -12.02 15.03
C ILE A 136 -10.07 -13.39 15.72
N LEU A 137 -9.33 -14.29 15.07
CA LEU A 137 -9.04 -15.62 15.63
C LEU A 137 -8.00 -15.58 16.75
N GLU A 138 -7.02 -14.68 16.66
CA GLU A 138 -5.95 -14.55 17.67
C GLU A 138 -6.39 -13.71 18.87
N LYS A 139 -7.16 -12.64 18.63
CA LYS A 139 -7.51 -11.64 19.63
C LYS A 139 -9.00 -11.56 19.85
N ARG A 140 -9.42 -11.12 21.05
CA ARG A 140 -10.83 -10.99 21.39
C ARG A 140 -11.12 -9.70 22.14
N GLY A 141 -12.38 -9.25 22.07
CA GLY A 141 -12.86 -8.10 22.82
C GLY A 141 -12.05 -6.84 22.54
N LYS A 142 -11.63 -6.16 23.59
CA LYS A 142 -10.90 -4.87 23.50
C LYS A 142 -9.56 -5.00 22.77
N GLU A 143 -8.83 -6.10 22.99
CA GLU A 143 -7.54 -6.34 22.36
C GLU A 143 -7.65 -6.52 20.83
N MET A 144 -8.71 -7.17 20.36
CA MET A 144 -9.00 -7.31 18.93
C MET A 144 -9.18 -5.93 18.27
N TRP A 145 -10.00 -5.05 18.84
CA TRP A 145 -10.22 -3.72 18.28
C TRP A 145 -8.98 -2.84 18.37
N ALA A 146 -8.24 -2.93 19.49
CA ALA A 146 -7.00 -2.18 19.67
C ALA A 146 -5.93 -2.55 18.64
N MET A 147 -5.93 -3.77 18.13
CA MET A 147 -5.03 -4.21 17.07
C MET A 147 -5.60 -3.93 15.69
N MET A 148 -6.88 -4.23 15.45
CA MET A 148 -7.52 -4.10 14.14
C MET A 148 -7.51 -2.66 13.62
N VAL A 149 -7.84 -1.67 14.46
CA VAL A 149 -7.94 -0.26 14.01
C VAL A 149 -6.59 0.30 13.55
N PRO A 150 -5.51 0.28 14.37
CA PRO A 150 -4.21 0.78 13.91
C PRO A 150 -3.64 0.00 12.72
N LEU A 151 -3.77 -1.33 12.70
CA LEU A 151 -3.27 -2.14 11.61
C LEU A 151 -4.03 -1.91 10.30
N THR A 152 -5.33 -1.63 10.35
CA THR A 152 -6.12 -1.23 9.16
C THR A 152 -5.67 0.13 8.65
N LEU A 153 -5.47 1.11 9.55
CA LEU A 153 -4.95 2.44 9.16
C LEU A 153 -3.55 2.33 8.55
N LEU A 154 -2.66 1.50 9.11
CA LEU A 154 -1.35 1.22 8.52
C LEU A 154 -1.49 0.61 7.11
N GLY A 155 -2.41 -0.31 6.91
CA GLY A 155 -2.69 -0.89 5.58
C GLY A 155 -3.18 0.16 4.57
N MET A 156 -4.09 1.05 4.98
CA MET A 156 -4.56 2.17 4.14
C MET A 156 -3.44 3.14 3.78
N ILE A 157 -2.61 3.52 4.76
CA ILE A 157 -1.42 4.36 4.54
C ILE A 157 -0.44 3.63 3.61
N GLY A 158 -0.25 2.33 3.79
CA GLY A 158 0.61 1.50 2.95
C GLY A 158 0.20 1.51 1.48
N THR A 159 -1.09 1.39 1.21
CA THR A 159 -1.62 1.50 -0.16
C THR A 159 -1.32 2.86 -0.78
N GLN A 160 -1.49 3.94 -0.04
CA GLN A 160 -1.18 5.29 -0.50
C GLN A 160 0.33 5.50 -0.65
N ALA A 161 1.13 5.04 0.31
CA ALA A 161 2.59 5.13 0.24
C ALA A 161 3.15 4.38 -0.96
N PHE A 162 2.62 3.18 -1.27
CA PHE A 162 2.97 2.42 -2.46
C PHE A 162 2.63 3.19 -3.74
N ALA A 163 1.39 3.69 -3.85
CA ALA A 163 0.91 4.43 -5.01
C ALA A 163 1.74 5.69 -5.29
N PHE A 164 2.06 6.44 -4.26
CA PHE A 164 2.75 7.73 -4.41
C PHE A 164 4.25 7.60 -4.50
N SER A 165 4.86 6.54 -3.94
CA SER A 165 6.26 6.22 -4.20
C SER A 165 6.47 5.91 -5.70
N GLU A 166 5.59 5.12 -6.31
CA GLU A 166 5.61 4.86 -7.75
C GLU A 166 5.39 6.14 -8.56
N HIS A 167 4.48 7.01 -8.13
CA HIS A 167 4.25 8.30 -8.77
C HIS A 167 5.49 9.21 -8.71
N GLY A 168 6.19 9.26 -7.59
CA GLY A 168 7.46 9.98 -7.46
C GLY A 168 8.54 9.44 -8.39
N LEU A 169 8.68 8.11 -8.47
CA LEU A 169 9.61 7.46 -9.41
C LEU A 169 9.29 7.81 -10.86
N ARG A 170 8.01 7.76 -11.27
CA ARG A 170 7.60 8.19 -12.61
C ARG A 170 7.99 9.64 -12.90
N GLY A 171 7.81 10.53 -11.93
CA GLY A 171 8.18 11.94 -12.04
C GLY A 171 9.67 12.15 -12.32
N ILE A 172 10.54 11.25 -11.85
CA ILE A 172 11.99 11.31 -12.14
C ILE A 172 12.28 10.98 -13.61
N PHE A 173 11.53 10.06 -14.21
CA PHE A 173 11.79 9.55 -15.57
C PHE A 173 10.95 10.23 -16.67
N GLN A 174 9.91 10.99 -16.32
CA GLN A 174 8.91 11.50 -17.25
C GLN A 174 9.40 12.59 -18.22
N ASN A 175 10.48 13.30 -17.92
CA ASN A 175 10.92 14.48 -18.68
C ASN A 175 12.26 14.26 -19.41
N GLY A 176 12.42 13.14 -20.09
CA GLY A 176 13.63 12.88 -20.88
C GLY A 176 14.76 12.21 -20.10
N GLY A 177 14.43 11.51 -19.00
CA GLY A 177 15.38 10.75 -18.21
C GLY A 177 15.82 11.45 -16.92
N PHE A 178 16.70 10.79 -16.18
CA PHE A 178 17.14 11.21 -14.85
C PHE A 178 17.74 12.62 -14.83
N GLN A 179 18.58 12.94 -15.80
CA GLN A 179 19.29 14.23 -15.87
C GLN A 179 18.35 15.42 -16.16
N ALA A 180 17.46 15.27 -17.16
CA ALA A 180 16.45 16.28 -17.46
C ALA A 180 15.49 16.49 -16.29
N GLY A 181 15.22 15.40 -15.56
CA GLY A 181 14.44 15.40 -14.37
C GLY A 181 15.07 16.20 -13.23
N LEU A 182 16.37 16.08 -12.98
CA LEU A 182 17.10 16.88 -12.00
C LEU A 182 17.06 18.37 -12.38
N THR A 183 17.34 18.70 -13.63
CA THR A 183 17.31 20.08 -14.12
C THR A 183 15.94 20.72 -13.94
N ALA A 184 14.84 19.98 -14.22
CA ALA A 184 13.50 20.48 -13.99
C ALA A 184 13.20 20.74 -12.51
N SER A 185 13.76 19.95 -11.59
CA SER A 185 13.59 20.16 -10.13
C SER A 185 14.30 21.42 -9.63
N ILE A 186 15.43 21.76 -10.23
CA ILE A 186 16.19 22.97 -9.89
C ILE A 186 15.42 24.21 -10.39
N LYS A 187 14.84 24.13 -11.59
CA LYS A 187 14.07 25.23 -12.20
C LYS A 187 12.69 25.44 -11.57
N ASP A 188 12.07 24.39 -11.08
CA ASP A 188 10.74 24.42 -10.45
C ASP A 188 10.78 23.68 -9.09
N PRO A 189 10.87 24.40 -7.97
CA PRO A 189 10.90 23.82 -6.64
C PRO A 189 9.69 22.91 -6.34
N SER A 190 8.52 23.17 -6.96
CA SER A 190 7.33 22.33 -6.78
C SER A 190 7.50 20.92 -7.36
N VAL A 191 8.33 20.79 -8.39
CA VAL A 191 8.76 19.47 -8.92
C VAL A 191 9.68 18.77 -7.93
N GLY A 192 10.56 19.53 -7.27
CA GLY A 192 11.43 19.02 -6.20
C GLY A 192 10.64 18.37 -5.06
N VAL A 193 9.55 19.02 -4.62
CA VAL A 193 8.68 18.47 -3.57
C VAL A 193 8.11 17.11 -3.96
N LEU A 194 7.59 16.93 -5.18
CA LEU A 194 7.06 15.66 -5.65
C LEU A 194 8.12 14.56 -5.68
N ARG A 195 9.35 14.89 -6.09
CA ARG A 195 10.47 13.95 -6.17
C ARG A 195 11.01 13.56 -4.80
N TYR A 196 11.04 14.49 -3.87
CA TYR A 196 11.39 14.22 -2.48
C TYR A 196 10.34 13.31 -1.82
N SER A 197 9.06 13.56 -2.06
CA SER A 197 7.96 12.81 -1.44
C SER A 197 7.96 11.33 -1.84
N GLY A 198 8.31 11.00 -3.08
CA GLY A 198 8.31 9.61 -3.57
C GLY A 198 9.23 8.68 -2.77
N PRO A 199 10.54 8.97 -2.67
CA PRO A 199 11.46 8.20 -1.82
C PRO A 199 11.05 8.16 -0.34
N LEU A 200 10.57 9.28 0.20
CA LEU A 200 10.09 9.32 1.59
C LEU A 200 8.90 8.40 1.81
N MET A 201 7.96 8.34 0.88
CA MET A 201 6.83 7.40 0.93
C MET A 201 7.26 5.95 0.77
N ALA A 202 8.31 5.65 0.00
CA ALA A 202 8.91 4.33 -0.04
C ALA A 202 9.49 3.92 1.34
N MET A 203 10.14 4.85 2.04
CA MET A 203 10.61 4.61 3.42
C MET A 203 9.44 4.43 4.39
N VAL A 204 8.36 5.19 4.26
CA VAL A 204 7.11 4.97 5.01
C VAL A 204 6.58 3.56 4.76
N LEU A 205 6.57 3.10 3.51
CA LEU A 205 6.12 1.76 3.15
C LEU A 205 6.94 0.66 3.86
N VAL A 206 8.24 0.77 3.88
CA VAL A 206 9.11 -0.17 4.62
C VAL A 206 8.84 -0.10 6.12
N THR A 207 8.78 1.12 6.68
CA THR A 207 8.54 1.34 8.11
C THR A 207 7.22 0.71 8.57
N LEU A 208 6.16 0.84 7.78
CA LEU A 208 4.87 0.27 8.15
C LEU A 208 4.85 -1.27 8.16
N PHE A 209 5.58 -1.96 7.27
CA PHE A 209 5.68 -3.42 7.34
C PHE A 209 6.38 -3.88 8.62
N VAL A 210 7.45 -3.17 9.01
CA VAL A 210 8.13 -3.44 10.30
C VAL A 210 7.19 -3.11 11.46
N ALA A 211 6.43 -2.01 11.39
CA ALA A 211 5.45 -1.64 12.41
C ALA A 211 4.36 -2.70 12.55
N ILE A 212 3.78 -3.20 11.45
CA ILE A 212 2.76 -4.27 11.46
C ILE A 212 3.29 -5.50 12.20
N TYR A 213 4.51 -5.95 11.86
CA TYR A 213 5.13 -7.09 12.53
C TYR A 213 5.31 -6.87 14.04
N HIS A 214 5.85 -5.72 14.43
CA HIS A 214 6.14 -5.41 15.83
C HIS A 214 4.86 -5.15 16.65
N ILE A 215 3.85 -4.49 16.08
CA ILE A 215 2.53 -4.33 16.72
C ILE A 215 1.87 -5.70 16.93
N ALA A 216 1.92 -6.57 15.92
CA ALA A 216 1.36 -7.91 16.03
C ALA A 216 2.10 -8.77 17.08
N ALA A 217 3.40 -8.53 17.25
CA ALA A 217 4.24 -9.15 18.28
C ALA A 217 4.14 -8.44 19.64
N LYS A 218 3.34 -7.38 19.77
CA LYS A 218 3.16 -6.56 20.98
C LYS A 218 4.46 -5.91 21.50
N LYS A 219 5.36 -5.53 20.62
CA LYS A 219 6.59 -4.81 20.97
C LYS A 219 6.35 -3.31 21.00
N GLU A 220 6.88 -2.62 21.98
CA GLU A 220 6.80 -1.16 22.09
C GLU A 220 7.36 -0.45 20.84
N SER A 221 8.42 -0.98 20.25
CA SER A 221 8.97 -0.49 18.99
C SER A 221 7.94 -0.45 17.84
N GLY A 222 6.92 -1.32 17.86
CA GLY A 222 5.83 -1.28 16.87
C GLY A 222 4.98 -0.03 16.99
N TRP A 223 4.72 0.43 18.21
CA TRP A 223 4.01 1.67 18.46
C TRP A 223 4.80 2.88 17.94
N TRP A 224 6.10 2.97 18.24
CA TRP A 224 6.97 4.04 17.74
C TRP A 224 7.10 4.03 16.21
N LEU A 225 7.26 2.87 15.61
CA LEU A 225 7.33 2.73 14.14
C LEU A 225 6.01 3.10 13.48
N GLY A 226 4.87 2.78 14.09
CA GLY A 226 3.56 3.23 13.64
C GLY A 226 3.42 4.76 13.65
N MET A 227 3.89 5.40 14.74
CA MET A 227 3.96 6.86 14.85
C MET A 227 4.84 7.47 13.75
N LEU A 228 6.05 6.89 13.54
CA LEU A 228 6.97 7.33 12.50
C LEU A 228 6.37 7.19 11.10
N ALA A 229 5.69 6.09 10.81
CA ALA A 229 5.01 5.88 9.53
C ALA A 229 3.89 6.91 9.31
N GLY A 230 3.08 7.18 10.34
CA GLY A 230 2.01 8.19 10.27
C GLY A 230 2.54 9.61 10.03
N LEU A 231 3.54 10.03 10.81
CA LEU A 231 4.20 11.35 10.65
C LEU A 231 4.90 11.44 9.29
N GLY A 232 5.64 10.40 8.91
CA GLY A 232 6.31 10.33 7.62
C GLY A 232 5.34 10.50 6.46
N MET A 233 4.16 9.86 6.53
CA MET A 233 3.13 10.02 5.51
C MET A 233 2.58 11.44 5.46
N ALA A 234 2.33 12.08 6.59
CA ALA A 234 1.85 13.46 6.64
C ALA A 234 2.88 14.43 6.02
N ILE A 235 4.16 14.29 6.40
CA ILE A 235 5.26 15.12 5.91
C ILE A 235 5.51 14.89 4.40
N ALA A 236 5.36 13.66 3.92
CA ALA A 236 5.55 13.35 2.52
C ALA A 236 4.40 13.82 1.62
N ALA A 237 3.15 13.71 2.10
CA ALA A 237 1.98 13.89 1.25
C ALA A 237 1.42 15.32 1.28
N ILE A 238 1.30 15.94 2.47
CA ILE A 238 0.66 17.26 2.60
C ILE A 238 1.37 18.35 1.78
N PRO A 239 2.72 18.46 1.78
CA PRO A 239 3.41 19.47 0.99
C PRO A 239 3.16 19.34 -0.52
N VAL A 240 2.94 18.12 -1.04
CA VAL A 240 2.64 17.91 -2.46
C VAL A 240 1.32 18.55 -2.84
N HIS A 241 0.31 18.50 -1.98
CA HIS A 241 -0.98 19.15 -2.23
C HIS A 241 -0.81 20.67 -2.41
N PHE A 242 -0.06 21.33 -1.53
CA PHE A 242 0.14 22.77 -1.58
C PHE A 242 1.13 23.22 -2.67
N ALA A 243 2.23 22.51 -2.83
CA ALA A 243 3.25 22.86 -3.82
C ALA A 243 2.79 22.55 -5.27
N ARG A 244 2.02 21.50 -5.46
CA ARG A 244 1.53 21.04 -6.77
C ARG A 244 0.06 20.63 -6.74
N PRO A 245 -0.86 21.55 -6.53
CA PRO A 245 -2.29 21.21 -6.44
C PRO A 245 -2.81 20.55 -7.74
N LYS A 246 -2.24 20.86 -8.91
CA LYS A 246 -2.57 20.20 -10.18
C LYS A 246 -2.04 18.77 -10.30
N ALA A 247 -1.00 18.39 -9.56
CA ALA A 247 -0.52 17.01 -9.46
C ALA A 247 -1.29 16.21 -8.41
N SER A 248 -1.97 16.89 -7.50
CA SER A 248 -2.86 16.34 -6.49
C SER A 248 -4.21 16.10 -7.15
N PHE A 249 -4.43 14.92 -7.70
CA PHE A 249 -5.73 14.60 -8.30
C PHE A 249 -6.83 14.50 -7.26
N SER A 250 -8.03 14.89 -7.66
CA SER A 250 -9.22 14.63 -6.84
C SER A 250 -9.64 13.17 -6.96
N LEU A 251 -10.31 12.63 -5.92
CA LEU A 251 -10.94 11.32 -5.98
C LEU A 251 -11.94 11.20 -7.15
N ALA A 252 -12.59 12.30 -7.52
CA ALA A 252 -13.49 12.37 -8.67
C ALA A 252 -12.76 12.53 -10.02
N GLY A 253 -11.54 13.09 -10.00
CA GLY A 253 -10.75 13.40 -11.20
C GLY A 253 -9.52 12.52 -11.42
N SER A 254 -9.36 11.44 -10.63
CA SER A 254 -8.27 10.44 -10.79
C SER A 254 -8.17 9.90 -12.22
N ASN A 255 -9.22 10.06 -12.92
CA ASN A 255 -9.48 9.66 -14.28
C ASN A 255 -8.58 10.30 -15.33
N ALA A 256 -8.20 11.51 -15.19
CA ALA A 256 -7.46 12.24 -16.22
C ALA A 256 -5.94 12.19 -16.02
N PHE A 257 -5.51 12.02 -14.78
CA PHE A 257 -4.10 11.96 -14.43
C PHE A 257 -3.43 10.65 -14.89
N ALA A 258 -4.18 9.56 -14.89
CA ALA A 258 -3.71 8.28 -15.39
C ALA A 258 -3.34 8.31 -16.87
N ALA A 259 -3.87 9.26 -17.63
CA ALA A 259 -3.61 9.42 -19.05
C ALA A 259 -2.41 10.34 -19.37
N GLY A 260 -1.71 10.89 -18.36
CA GLY A 260 -0.65 11.87 -18.56
C GLY A 260 -1.15 13.20 -19.13
N GLN A 261 -2.47 13.38 -19.24
CA GLN A 261 -3.07 14.61 -19.71
C GLN A 261 -3.36 15.51 -18.52
N ALA A 262 -2.78 16.71 -18.54
CA ALA A 262 -3.34 17.79 -17.75
C ALA A 262 -4.78 17.97 -18.21
N VAL A 263 -5.75 17.74 -17.34
CA VAL A 263 -7.16 17.99 -17.66
C VAL A 263 -7.32 19.46 -17.88
N LYS A 264 -7.44 19.86 -19.14
CA LYS A 264 -7.89 21.21 -19.48
C LYS A 264 -9.26 21.40 -18.82
N GLY A 265 -9.33 22.28 -17.81
CA GLY A 265 -10.59 22.62 -17.14
C GLY A 265 -10.89 21.90 -15.82
N ALA A 266 -10.08 20.94 -15.34
CA ALA A 266 -10.22 20.48 -13.97
C ALA A 266 -9.67 21.56 -13.02
N GLY A 267 -10.55 22.09 -12.18
CA GLY A 267 -10.17 22.99 -11.12
C GLY A 267 -9.17 22.36 -10.15
N THR A 268 -8.48 23.17 -9.39
CA THR A 268 -7.59 22.73 -8.32
C THR A 268 -8.40 21.87 -7.34
N PRO A 269 -8.01 20.64 -7.02
CA PRO A 269 -8.76 19.82 -6.07
C PRO A 269 -8.80 20.53 -4.72
N SER A 270 -9.97 20.54 -4.09
CA SER A 270 -10.11 21.02 -2.71
C SER A 270 -9.31 20.13 -1.76
N ILE A 271 -9.04 20.63 -0.55
CA ILE A 271 -8.39 19.86 0.52
C ILE A 271 -9.10 18.51 0.73
N PHE A 272 -10.44 18.51 0.72
CA PHE A 272 -11.26 17.31 0.97
C PHE A 272 -11.28 16.29 -0.19
N THR A 273 -10.89 16.68 -1.39
CA THR A 273 -10.88 15.81 -2.56
C THR A 273 -9.48 15.45 -3.03
N SER A 274 -8.45 16.09 -2.50
CA SER A 274 -7.06 15.80 -2.81
C SER A 274 -6.60 14.48 -2.22
N VAL A 275 -6.16 13.56 -3.07
CA VAL A 275 -5.67 12.25 -2.61
C VAL A 275 -4.39 12.36 -1.78
N TYR A 276 -3.52 13.33 -2.06
CA TYR A 276 -2.33 13.59 -1.25
C TYR A 276 -2.68 14.16 0.13
N PHE A 277 -3.60 15.12 0.19
CA PHE A 277 -4.03 15.66 1.46
C PHE A 277 -4.72 14.59 2.32
N LEU A 278 -5.61 13.80 1.73
CA LEU A 278 -6.29 12.69 2.42
C LEU A 278 -5.29 11.64 2.93
N ALA A 279 -4.27 11.34 2.16
CA ALA A 279 -3.22 10.42 2.58
C ALA A 279 -2.44 10.94 3.80
N GLY A 280 -2.08 12.22 3.78
CA GLY A 280 -1.46 12.88 4.94
C GLY A 280 -2.38 12.93 6.15
N ALA A 281 -3.68 13.20 5.94
CA ALA A 281 -4.68 13.19 7.01
C ALA A 281 -4.85 11.79 7.65
N LEU A 282 -4.79 10.71 6.85
CA LEU A 282 -4.75 9.34 7.37
C LEU A 282 -3.50 9.10 8.23
N GLY A 283 -2.35 9.64 7.84
CA GLY A 283 -1.13 9.60 8.65
C GLY A 283 -1.31 10.28 10.01
N ILE A 284 -1.90 11.48 10.03
CA ILE A 284 -2.23 12.20 11.27
C ILE A 284 -3.24 11.41 12.10
N LEU A 285 -4.28 10.86 11.48
CA LEU A 285 -5.28 10.05 12.17
C LEU A 285 -4.64 8.83 12.85
N LEU A 286 -3.73 8.14 12.18
CA LEU A 286 -2.98 7.03 12.80
C LEU A 286 -2.21 7.50 14.04
N VAL A 287 -1.51 8.63 13.95
CA VAL A 287 -0.78 9.21 15.10
C VAL A 287 -1.73 9.49 16.26
N ILE A 288 -2.87 10.14 15.99
CA ILE A 288 -3.89 10.43 17.01
C ILE A 288 -4.39 9.13 17.66
N VAL A 289 -4.73 8.13 16.85
CA VAL A 289 -5.20 6.82 17.36
C VAL A 289 -4.15 6.19 18.26
N LEU A 290 -2.88 6.16 17.83
CA LEU A 290 -1.80 5.58 18.63
C LEU A 290 -1.50 6.35 19.93
N LEU A 291 -1.78 7.65 19.98
CA LEU A 291 -1.63 8.46 21.19
C LEU A 291 -2.74 8.23 22.22
N ILE A 292 -3.89 7.66 21.81
CA ILE A 292 -4.97 7.33 22.76
C ILE A 292 -4.48 6.24 23.73
N PRO A 293 -4.55 6.46 25.05
CA PRO A 293 -4.02 5.52 26.05
C PRO A 293 -4.57 4.09 25.90
N PHE A 294 -5.82 3.94 25.48
CA PHE A 294 -6.43 2.64 25.20
C PHE A 294 -5.60 1.81 24.19
N PHE A 295 -5.23 2.41 23.05
CA PHE A 295 -4.45 1.70 22.02
C PHE A 295 -3.02 1.44 22.50
N LYS A 296 -2.35 2.44 23.07
CA LYS A 296 -1.00 2.29 23.59
C LYS A 296 -0.91 1.12 24.57
N ASN A 297 -1.77 1.12 25.61
CA ASN A 297 -1.74 0.12 26.66
C ASN A 297 -2.08 -1.32 26.18
N GLN A 298 -2.83 -1.44 25.09
CA GLN A 298 -3.16 -2.77 24.53
C GLN A 298 -2.13 -3.28 23.52
N LEU A 299 -1.40 -2.38 22.87
CA LEU A 299 -0.41 -2.71 21.85
C LEU A 299 1.00 -2.93 22.41
N THR A 300 1.33 -2.29 23.52
CA THR A 300 2.59 -2.48 24.22
C THR A 300 2.35 -3.42 25.40
N THR A 301 2.89 -4.62 25.34
CA THR A 301 2.93 -5.48 26.54
C THR A 301 4.12 -5.02 27.39
N GLU A 302 3.94 -5.02 28.69
CA GLU A 302 5.07 -4.92 29.61
C GLU A 302 6.09 -6.00 29.23
N GLU A 303 7.30 -5.59 28.92
CA GLU A 303 8.45 -6.49 28.74
C GLU A 303 8.85 -7.14 30.06
#